data_cb7546cf15e58a923e4a72d5432c16cc
#
_entry.id   cb7546cf15e58a923e4a72d5432c16cc
#
_cell.length_a   1.000
_cell.length_b   1.000
_cell.length_c   1.000
_cell.angle_alpha   90.00
_cell.angle_beta   90.00
_cell.angle_gamma   90.00
#
_symmetry.space_group_name_H-M   'P 1'
#
loop_
_entity.id
_entity.type
_entity.pdbx_description
1 polymer ?
#
loop_
_entity_poly.entity_id
_entity_poly.type
_entity_poly.pdbx_seq_one_letter_code
_entity_poly.pdbx_strand_id
1 'polypeptide(L)'
;MTKPFDATLNALIDLRPGDWANEFARLVGIPPGPSIVLDTDLATTLQADKLFRIDGARPSLLHLELEANPRTGIPRDLMRYNTLIDHQHSLPVVSVLILLRPKALASDQTGTYQRHDVNGGLIAEFHYRVEKVWERSVDFWLDSGLSLSPLSMLTDEASIKLEDALDRFKNSLRDNGIEESMAKMLLGSSYVLCGLRYEKARVAETYRRLNMLMEESTTYQAILEEGHIKGHTQGLTQGLTQGLTQGLTQGLTQGRCEGLRSVILRQGTKRFGSPSAVIAKELQSQTDMGQLELLVERILDASGWDDLMAAG
;
A
#
# COMPACT_ATOMS: atom_id res chain seq x y z
N MET A 1 8.73 -1.06 3.14
CA MET A 1 9.05 -0.22 4.31
C MET A 1 7.77 0.49 4.69
N THR A 2 7.15 0.09 5.77
CA THR A 2 6.02 0.84 6.35
C THR A 2 6.55 2.18 6.82
N LYS A 3 6.06 3.25 6.24
CA LYS A 3 6.47 4.60 6.63
C LYS A 3 5.92 4.88 8.03
N PRO A 4 6.62 5.62 8.91
CA PRO A 4 6.13 5.92 10.25
C PRO A 4 4.75 6.58 10.25
N PHE A 5 4.38 7.28 9.17
CA PHE A 5 3.08 7.89 8.98
C PHE A 5 1.96 6.86 8.77
N ASP A 6 2.24 5.76 8.05
CA ASP A 6 1.25 4.71 7.78
C ASP A 6 0.83 4.04 9.11
N ALA A 7 1.81 3.74 9.99
CA ALA A 7 1.53 3.20 11.32
C ALA A 7 0.69 4.16 12.18
N THR A 8 1.04 5.46 12.15
CA THR A 8 0.31 6.50 12.90
C THR A 8 -1.13 6.65 12.40
N LEU A 9 -1.33 6.69 11.08
CA LEU A 9 -2.66 6.81 10.49
C LEU A 9 -3.50 5.56 10.78
N ASN A 10 -2.92 4.38 10.65
CA ASN A 10 -3.62 3.15 11.02
C ASN A 10 -4.02 3.16 12.50
N ALA A 11 -3.14 3.60 13.41
CA ALA A 11 -3.47 3.71 14.82
C ALA A 11 -4.62 4.71 15.08
N LEU A 12 -4.64 5.85 14.36
CA LEU A 12 -5.74 6.82 14.44
C LEU A 12 -7.07 6.25 13.93
N ILE A 13 -7.04 5.52 12.81
CA ILE A 13 -8.23 4.89 12.26
C ILE A 13 -8.74 3.80 13.21
N ASP A 14 -7.84 2.96 13.72
CA ASP A 14 -8.19 1.84 14.62
C ASP A 14 -8.68 2.34 15.99
N LEU A 15 -8.28 3.56 16.40
CA LEU A 15 -8.76 4.19 17.62
C LEU A 15 -10.27 4.44 17.61
N ARG A 16 -10.79 5.03 16.54
CA ARG A 16 -12.22 5.29 16.31
C ARG A 16 -12.57 5.13 14.82
N PRO A 17 -12.75 3.89 14.36
CA PRO A 17 -13.04 3.61 12.95
C PRO A 17 -14.30 4.31 12.45
N GLY A 18 -15.31 4.46 13.33
CA GLY A 18 -16.57 5.12 13.01
C GLY A 18 -16.42 6.60 12.64
N ASP A 19 -15.47 7.33 13.23
CA ASP A 19 -15.22 8.75 12.90
C ASP A 19 -14.78 8.86 11.44
N TRP A 20 -13.84 8.00 11.03
CA TRP A 20 -13.34 7.96 9.66
C TRP A 20 -14.41 7.50 8.68
N ALA A 21 -15.10 6.40 9.00
CA ALA A 21 -16.14 5.87 8.15
C ALA A 21 -17.27 6.89 7.92
N ASN A 22 -17.78 7.52 8.99
CA ASN A 22 -18.89 8.44 8.90
C ASN A 22 -18.51 9.75 8.19
N GLU A 23 -17.32 10.32 8.47
CA GLU A 23 -16.90 11.55 7.82
C GLU A 23 -16.69 11.37 6.34
N PHE A 24 -15.92 10.36 5.94
CA PHE A 24 -15.66 10.12 4.52
C PHE A 24 -16.89 9.60 3.78
N ALA A 25 -17.79 8.83 4.44
CA ALA A 25 -19.08 8.47 3.88
C ALA A 25 -19.94 9.70 3.56
N ARG A 26 -20.01 10.67 4.49
CA ARG A 26 -20.73 11.93 4.29
C ARG A 26 -20.17 12.72 3.11
N LEU A 27 -18.83 12.81 2.98
CA LEU A 27 -18.16 13.51 1.87
C LEU A 27 -18.51 12.92 0.49
N VAL A 28 -18.82 11.63 0.42
CA VAL A 28 -19.15 10.92 -0.83
C VAL A 28 -20.63 10.59 -0.97
N GLY A 29 -21.48 11.10 -0.06
CA GLY A 29 -22.94 10.95 -0.15
C GLY A 29 -23.46 9.58 0.31
N ILE A 30 -22.69 8.81 1.07
CA ILE A 30 -23.16 7.59 1.73
C ILE A 30 -23.89 8.00 3.02
N PRO A 31 -25.14 7.56 3.25
CA PRO A 31 -25.84 7.82 4.51
C PRO A 31 -25.05 7.24 5.70
N PRO A 32 -24.87 8.00 6.80
CA PRO A 32 -24.18 7.49 7.97
C PRO A 32 -24.92 6.31 8.61
N GLY A 33 -24.16 5.41 9.21
CA GLY A 33 -24.69 4.23 9.88
C GLY A 33 -23.63 3.49 10.68
N PRO A 34 -24.00 2.43 11.39
CA PRO A 34 -23.04 1.55 12.04
C PRO A 34 -22.02 1.07 11.01
N SER A 35 -20.74 1.11 11.36
CA SER A 35 -19.65 0.73 10.46
C SER A 35 -18.70 -0.26 11.14
N ILE A 36 -18.17 -1.19 10.37
CA ILE A 36 -17.13 -2.13 10.78
C ILE A 36 -15.97 -2.06 9.80
N VAL A 37 -14.76 -2.21 10.31
CA VAL A 37 -13.56 -2.37 9.47
C VAL A 37 -13.55 -3.81 8.94
N LEU A 38 -13.33 -3.97 7.65
CA LEU A 38 -13.20 -5.27 6.99
C LEU A 38 -11.72 -5.60 6.74
N ASP A 39 -11.45 -6.88 6.54
CA ASP A 39 -10.12 -7.33 6.11
C ASP A 39 -9.79 -6.76 4.73
N THR A 40 -8.57 -6.25 4.59
CA THR A 40 -8.08 -5.62 3.36
C THR A 40 -7.24 -6.56 2.49
N ASP A 41 -7.00 -7.80 2.93
CA ASP A 41 -6.31 -8.83 2.15
C ASP A 41 -7.23 -9.42 1.07
N LEU A 42 -7.24 -8.79 -0.09
CA LEU A 42 -8.15 -9.13 -1.21
C LEU A 42 -7.61 -10.19 -2.16
N ALA A 43 -6.32 -10.41 -2.17
CA ALA A 43 -5.62 -11.49 -2.88
C ALA A 43 -4.15 -11.50 -2.42
N THR A 44 -3.43 -12.56 -2.70
CA THR A 44 -2.05 -12.81 -2.26
C THR A 44 -1.02 -11.69 -2.55
N THR A 45 -1.37 -10.64 -3.30
CA THR A 45 -0.47 -9.55 -3.69
C THR A 45 -1.07 -8.14 -3.63
N LEU A 46 -2.35 -7.99 -3.24
CA LEU A 46 -3.04 -6.69 -3.24
C LEU A 46 -3.68 -6.45 -1.87
N GLN A 47 -3.25 -5.38 -1.21
CA GLN A 47 -3.77 -4.94 0.08
C GLN A 47 -4.23 -3.49 -0.06
N ALA A 48 -5.50 -3.22 0.20
CA ALA A 48 -6.07 -1.87 0.33
C ALA A 48 -5.70 -1.30 1.71
N ASP A 49 -5.60 0.04 1.84
CA ASP A 49 -5.24 0.64 3.13
C ASP A 49 -6.34 0.41 4.16
N LYS A 50 -7.59 0.78 3.86
CA LYS A 50 -8.73 0.53 4.75
C LYS A 50 -10.03 0.30 3.97
N LEU A 51 -10.82 -0.64 4.47
CA LEU A 51 -12.15 -0.95 3.95
C LEU A 51 -13.16 -0.96 5.11
N PHE A 52 -14.24 -0.20 4.94
CA PHE A 52 -15.34 -0.13 5.90
C PHE A 52 -16.61 -0.63 5.26
N ARG A 53 -17.38 -1.40 6.02
CA ARG A 53 -18.78 -1.67 5.73
C ARG A 53 -19.65 -0.72 6.55
N ILE A 54 -20.57 -0.04 5.87
CA ILE A 54 -21.50 0.90 6.48
C ILE A 54 -22.90 0.32 6.35
N ASP A 55 -23.50 -0.06 7.49
CA ASP A 55 -24.82 -0.66 7.59
C ASP A 55 -25.87 0.41 7.90
N GLY A 56 -26.13 1.27 6.91
CA GLY A 56 -27.18 2.28 6.96
C GLY A 56 -28.42 1.87 6.17
N ALA A 57 -29.27 2.84 5.80
CA ALA A 57 -30.45 2.63 4.96
C ALA A 57 -30.10 2.00 3.61
N ARG A 58 -28.91 2.18 3.11
CA ARG A 58 -28.32 1.54 1.93
C ARG A 58 -26.96 1.00 2.30
N PRO A 59 -26.85 -0.30 2.67
CA PRO A 59 -25.56 -0.91 2.98
C PRO A 59 -24.58 -0.73 1.84
N SER A 60 -23.37 -0.29 2.16
CA SER A 60 -22.33 0.04 1.20
C SER A 60 -20.94 -0.15 1.77
N LEU A 61 -19.94 -0.17 0.90
CA LEU A 61 -18.54 -0.28 1.25
C LEU A 61 -17.83 1.04 0.94
N LEU A 62 -17.00 1.48 1.88
CA LEU A 62 -16.13 2.63 1.74
C LEU A 62 -14.68 2.15 1.75
N HIS A 63 -14.01 2.32 0.62
CA HIS A 63 -12.59 2.03 0.46
C HIS A 63 -11.80 3.33 0.58
N LEU A 64 -10.84 3.38 1.51
CA LEU A 64 -9.92 4.51 1.70
C LEU A 64 -8.51 4.12 1.30
N GLU A 65 -7.85 4.99 0.54
CA GLU A 65 -6.44 4.93 0.20
C GLU A 65 -5.77 6.22 0.66
N LEU A 66 -4.66 6.14 1.41
CA LEU A 66 -3.99 7.29 2.02
C LEU A 66 -2.60 7.49 1.41
N GLU A 67 -2.37 8.67 0.85
CA GLU A 67 -1.10 8.96 0.19
C GLU A 67 -0.40 10.20 0.76
N ALA A 68 0.87 10.02 1.10
CA ALA A 68 1.75 11.08 1.58
C ALA A 68 2.83 11.49 0.54
N ASN A 69 3.01 10.72 -0.53
CA ASN A 69 4.01 11.00 -1.57
C ASN A 69 3.40 10.89 -2.96
N PRO A 70 3.99 11.57 -3.96
CA PRO A 70 3.50 11.46 -5.33
C PRO A 70 3.71 10.02 -5.84
N ARG A 71 2.64 9.40 -6.31
CA ARG A 71 2.65 8.09 -6.96
C ARG A 71 1.66 8.11 -8.12
N THR A 72 2.15 7.84 -9.31
CA THR A 72 1.30 7.61 -10.49
C THR A 72 0.74 6.19 -10.48
N GLY A 73 -0.36 5.98 -11.20
CA GLY A 73 -1.02 4.68 -11.32
C GLY A 73 -2.01 4.36 -10.19
N ILE A 74 -2.13 5.20 -9.14
CA ILE A 74 -3.13 5.03 -8.08
C ILE A 74 -4.56 4.88 -8.63
N PRO A 75 -5.02 5.68 -9.61
CA PRO A 75 -6.38 5.54 -10.13
C PRO A 75 -6.67 4.15 -10.72
N ARG A 76 -5.67 3.55 -11.37
CA ARG A 76 -5.75 2.17 -11.87
C ARG A 76 -5.83 1.14 -10.74
N ASP A 77 -5.02 1.33 -9.69
CA ASP A 77 -5.03 0.45 -8.53
C ASP A 77 -6.37 0.55 -7.79
N LEU A 78 -6.89 1.77 -7.57
CA LEU A 78 -8.22 2.00 -6.99
C LEU A 78 -9.34 1.29 -7.77
N MET A 79 -9.33 1.36 -9.10
CA MET A 79 -10.30 0.62 -9.92
C MET A 79 -10.19 -0.88 -9.70
N ARG A 80 -8.96 -1.43 -9.63
CA ARG A 80 -8.74 -2.86 -9.38
C ARG A 80 -9.25 -3.28 -8.01
N TYR A 81 -8.91 -2.52 -6.95
CA TYR A 81 -9.41 -2.77 -5.60
C TYR A 81 -10.94 -2.69 -5.54
N ASN A 82 -11.53 -1.63 -6.10
CA ASN A 82 -12.97 -1.44 -6.13
C ASN A 82 -13.68 -2.63 -6.78
N THR A 83 -13.18 -3.12 -7.92
CA THR A 83 -13.73 -4.27 -8.63
C THR A 83 -13.61 -5.57 -7.81
N LEU A 84 -12.47 -5.80 -7.15
CA LEU A 84 -12.27 -7.00 -6.31
C LEU A 84 -13.14 -6.96 -5.06
N ILE A 85 -13.26 -5.80 -4.42
CA ILE A 85 -14.11 -5.60 -3.24
C ILE A 85 -15.59 -5.83 -3.61
N ASP A 86 -16.06 -5.26 -4.73
CA ASP A 86 -17.42 -5.46 -5.24
C ASP A 86 -17.69 -6.95 -5.49
N HIS A 87 -16.76 -7.62 -6.19
CA HIS A 87 -16.87 -9.06 -6.46
C HIS A 87 -16.94 -9.91 -5.18
N GLN A 88 -16.13 -9.58 -4.18
CA GLN A 88 -16.07 -10.34 -2.93
C GLN A 88 -17.29 -10.13 -2.04
N HIS A 89 -17.80 -8.90 -1.96
CA HIS A 89 -18.82 -8.52 -0.99
C HIS A 89 -20.21 -8.31 -1.60
N SER A 90 -20.32 -8.15 -2.92
CA SER A 90 -21.59 -7.90 -3.63
C SER A 90 -22.37 -6.69 -3.06
N LEU A 91 -21.66 -5.64 -2.66
CA LEU A 91 -22.19 -4.38 -2.15
C LEU A 91 -21.61 -3.20 -2.94
N PRO A 92 -22.38 -2.10 -3.11
CA PRO A 92 -21.84 -0.89 -3.73
C PRO A 92 -20.58 -0.39 -3.02
N VAL A 93 -19.52 -0.11 -3.79
CA VAL A 93 -18.21 0.32 -3.27
C VAL A 93 -17.93 1.75 -3.71
N VAL A 94 -17.62 2.63 -2.77
CA VAL A 94 -17.10 3.97 -3.04
C VAL A 94 -15.66 4.05 -2.61
N SER A 95 -14.78 4.50 -3.52
CA SER A 95 -13.34 4.66 -3.25
C SER A 95 -12.99 6.13 -3.03
N VAL A 96 -12.19 6.40 -2.01
CA VAL A 96 -11.69 7.74 -1.66
C VAL A 96 -10.17 7.69 -1.58
N LEU A 97 -9.52 8.54 -2.36
CA LEU A 97 -8.09 8.83 -2.26
C LEU A 97 -7.89 10.02 -1.34
N ILE A 98 -7.23 9.83 -0.21
CA ILE A 98 -6.92 10.86 0.77
C ILE A 98 -5.47 11.29 0.59
N LEU A 99 -5.27 12.52 0.16
CA LEU A 99 -3.95 13.11 -0.02
C LEU A 99 -3.58 13.93 1.22
N LEU A 100 -2.49 13.55 1.90
CA LEU A 100 -2.11 14.11 3.19
C LEU A 100 -1.33 15.42 3.09
N ARG A 101 -0.71 15.70 1.94
CA ARG A 101 0.07 16.93 1.70
C ARG A 101 0.12 17.28 0.22
N PRO A 102 0.36 18.57 -0.15
CA PRO A 102 0.37 19.00 -1.55
C PRO A 102 1.33 18.20 -2.45
N LYS A 103 2.48 17.79 -1.92
CA LYS A 103 3.46 16.99 -2.67
C LYS A 103 2.97 15.58 -3.03
N ALA A 104 1.90 15.09 -2.40
CA ALA A 104 1.34 13.78 -2.72
C ALA A 104 0.52 13.79 -4.02
N LEU A 105 0.07 14.95 -4.46
CA LEU A 105 -0.73 15.10 -5.68
C LEU A 105 0.10 14.75 -6.93
N ALA A 106 -0.37 13.78 -7.70
CA ALA A 106 0.17 13.41 -9.00
C ALA A 106 -0.81 13.80 -10.12
N SER A 107 -0.31 13.94 -11.35
CA SER A 107 -1.08 14.46 -12.48
C SER A 107 -2.25 13.57 -12.93
N ASP A 108 -2.21 12.28 -12.61
CA ASP A 108 -3.24 11.30 -12.96
C ASP A 108 -4.35 11.16 -11.89
N GLN A 109 -4.23 11.85 -10.74
CA GLN A 109 -5.18 11.78 -9.63
C GLN A 109 -6.32 12.80 -9.83
N THR A 110 -7.10 12.62 -10.89
CA THR A 110 -8.13 13.56 -11.34
C THR A 110 -9.54 13.30 -10.79
N GLY A 111 -9.75 12.19 -10.08
CA GLY A 111 -11.08 11.71 -9.66
C GLY A 111 -11.73 10.76 -10.67
N THR A 112 -11.10 10.56 -11.84
CA THR A 112 -11.59 9.67 -12.89
C THR A 112 -10.44 8.87 -13.48
N TYR A 113 -10.67 7.60 -13.74
CA TYR A 113 -9.76 6.73 -14.48
C TYR A 113 -10.48 6.10 -15.67
N GLN A 114 -9.89 6.18 -16.83
CA GLN A 114 -10.42 5.59 -18.06
C GLN A 114 -9.46 4.53 -18.59
N ARG A 115 -10.03 3.42 -19.00
CA ARG A 115 -9.32 2.33 -19.70
C ARG A 115 -9.80 2.26 -21.13
N HIS A 116 -8.87 2.30 -22.07
CA HIS A 116 -9.13 2.26 -23.49
C HIS A 116 -8.61 0.96 -24.12
N ASP A 117 -9.21 0.55 -25.22
CA ASP A 117 -8.69 -0.53 -26.08
C ASP A 117 -7.55 -0.05 -26.97
N VAL A 118 -7.02 -0.95 -27.79
CA VAL A 118 -5.91 -0.66 -28.71
C VAL A 118 -6.26 0.36 -29.81
N ASN A 119 -7.55 0.58 -30.07
CA ASN A 119 -8.07 1.51 -31.08
C ASN A 119 -8.50 2.85 -30.46
N GLY A 120 -8.32 3.03 -29.14
CA GLY A 120 -8.76 4.21 -28.41
C GLY A 120 -10.22 4.18 -27.94
N GLY A 121 -10.93 3.08 -28.13
CA GLY A 121 -12.30 2.91 -27.64
C GLY A 121 -12.35 2.78 -26.12
N LEU A 122 -13.29 3.49 -25.47
CA LEU A 122 -13.46 3.42 -24.02
C LEU A 122 -13.98 2.04 -23.60
N ILE A 123 -13.19 1.32 -22.80
CA ILE A 123 -13.56 0.02 -22.23
C ILE A 123 -14.25 0.17 -20.89
N ALA A 124 -13.72 1.06 -20.03
CA ALA A 124 -14.24 1.29 -18.69
C ALA A 124 -13.92 2.69 -18.21
N GLU A 125 -14.84 3.27 -17.45
CA GLU A 125 -14.65 4.52 -16.73
C GLU A 125 -14.95 4.27 -15.26
N PHE A 126 -14.05 4.75 -14.39
CA PHE A 126 -14.11 4.58 -12.95
C PHE A 126 -13.99 5.95 -12.27
N HIS A 127 -14.94 6.27 -11.40
CA HIS A 127 -14.96 7.48 -10.61
C HIS A 127 -14.60 7.19 -9.17
N TYR A 128 -13.79 8.06 -8.58
CA TYR A 128 -13.40 8.01 -7.18
C TYR A 128 -13.30 9.42 -6.60
N ARG A 129 -13.42 9.57 -5.31
CA ARG A 129 -13.26 10.85 -4.64
C ARG A 129 -11.79 11.11 -4.34
N VAL A 130 -11.32 12.34 -4.61
CA VAL A 130 -10.02 12.82 -4.12
C VAL A 130 -10.29 13.82 -3.01
N GLU A 131 -9.82 13.50 -1.81
CA GLU A 131 -9.88 14.40 -0.66
C GLU A 131 -8.47 14.89 -0.35
N LYS A 132 -8.29 16.21 -0.41
CA LYS A 132 -7.02 16.87 -0.15
C LYS A 132 -7.10 17.50 1.25
N VAL A 133 -6.45 16.87 2.21
CA VAL A 133 -6.52 17.26 3.63
C VAL A 133 -6.18 18.73 3.83
N TRP A 134 -5.24 19.27 3.07
CA TRP A 134 -4.77 20.65 3.22
C TRP A 134 -5.76 21.72 2.75
N GLU A 135 -6.72 21.39 1.90
CA GLU A 135 -7.71 22.36 1.37
C GLU A 135 -8.86 22.61 2.37
N ARG A 136 -8.97 21.81 3.43
CA ARG A 136 -9.94 22.02 4.50
C ARG A 136 -9.40 22.98 5.56
N SER A 137 -10.32 23.58 6.33
CA SER A 137 -9.94 24.40 7.49
C SER A 137 -9.47 23.54 8.67
N VAL A 138 -8.78 24.15 9.61
CA VAL A 138 -8.42 23.52 10.88
C VAL A 138 -9.68 23.04 11.61
N ASP A 139 -10.70 23.89 11.72
CA ASP A 139 -11.94 23.58 12.44
C ASP A 139 -12.70 22.42 11.77
N PHE A 140 -12.70 22.33 10.45
CA PHE A 140 -13.30 21.18 9.78
C PHE A 140 -12.79 19.85 10.34
N TRP A 141 -11.48 19.68 10.48
CA TRP A 141 -10.91 18.45 11.00
C TRP A 141 -11.08 18.29 12.51
N LEU A 142 -11.11 19.39 13.27
CA LEU A 142 -11.37 19.35 14.70
C LEU A 142 -12.82 18.89 15.00
N ASP A 143 -13.78 19.27 14.16
CA ASP A 143 -15.20 18.95 14.32
C ASP A 143 -15.62 17.62 13.65
N SER A 144 -14.80 17.08 12.76
CA SER A 144 -15.11 15.84 12.01
C SER A 144 -15.05 14.56 12.86
N GLY A 145 -14.45 14.63 14.04
CA GLY A 145 -14.32 13.50 14.96
C GLY A 145 -12.93 13.44 15.60
N LEU A 146 -12.89 12.86 16.78
CA LEU A 146 -11.71 12.89 17.64
C LEU A 146 -10.46 12.30 16.96
N SER A 147 -10.59 11.15 16.29
CA SER A 147 -9.47 10.47 15.65
C SER A 147 -9.03 11.13 14.33
N LEU A 148 -9.84 12.03 13.77
CA LEU A 148 -9.53 12.84 12.60
C LEU A 148 -8.86 14.17 12.95
N SER A 149 -9.03 14.63 14.20
CA SER A 149 -8.55 15.94 14.65
C SER A 149 -7.05 16.18 14.42
N PRO A 150 -6.12 15.20 14.49
CA PRO A 150 -4.71 15.41 14.18
C PRO A 150 -4.45 15.82 12.71
N LEU A 151 -5.38 15.54 11.78
CA LEU A 151 -5.27 15.95 10.38
C LEU A 151 -5.34 17.49 10.23
N SER A 152 -5.93 18.19 11.21
CA SER A 152 -5.97 19.67 11.25
C SER A 152 -4.59 20.31 11.09
N MET A 153 -3.53 19.63 11.56
CA MET A 153 -2.15 20.09 11.42
C MET A 153 -1.63 20.06 9.99
N LEU A 154 -2.29 19.35 9.08
CA LEU A 154 -1.89 19.23 7.68
C LEU A 154 -2.56 20.26 6.75
N THR A 155 -3.38 21.15 7.27
CA THR A 155 -4.13 22.15 6.50
C THR A 155 -3.24 23.30 6.03
N ASP A 156 -3.66 24.01 4.96
CA ASP A 156 -2.99 25.24 4.51
C ASP A 156 -3.08 26.33 5.57
N GLU A 157 -4.21 26.41 6.27
CA GLU A 157 -4.41 27.30 7.40
C GLU A 157 -3.36 27.09 8.50
N ALA A 158 -3.16 25.84 8.94
CA ALA A 158 -2.13 25.49 9.91
C ALA A 158 -0.71 25.77 9.39
N SER A 159 -0.46 25.70 8.08
CA SER A 159 0.87 25.99 7.52
C SER A 159 1.28 27.45 7.71
N ILE A 160 0.31 28.36 7.76
CA ILE A 160 0.53 29.78 8.00
C ILE A 160 0.78 30.03 9.50
N LYS A 161 -0.05 29.45 10.37
CA LYS A 161 -0.03 29.67 11.83
C LYS A 161 -0.10 28.34 12.57
N LEU A 162 1.00 27.57 12.59
CA LEU A 162 1.04 26.25 13.23
C LEU A 162 0.76 26.31 14.73
N GLU A 163 1.24 27.34 15.41
CA GLU A 163 1.03 27.54 16.85
C GLU A 163 -0.47 27.72 17.17
N ASP A 164 -1.17 28.56 16.40
CA ASP A 164 -2.60 28.79 16.56
C ASP A 164 -3.42 27.51 16.31
N ALA A 165 -3.11 26.79 15.23
CA ALA A 165 -3.77 25.52 14.93
C ALA A 165 -3.58 24.48 16.04
N LEU A 166 -2.37 24.41 16.60
CA LEU A 166 -2.05 23.49 17.70
C LEU A 166 -2.72 23.89 19.01
N ASP A 167 -2.84 25.20 19.30
CA ASP A 167 -3.59 25.69 20.46
C ASP A 167 -5.10 25.37 20.36
N ARG A 168 -5.69 25.56 19.17
CA ARG A 168 -7.09 25.18 18.90
C ARG A 168 -7.29 23.68 19.08
N PHE A 169 -6.40 22.86 18.53
CA PHE A 169 -6.44 21.42 18.72
C PHE A 169 -6.38 21.02 20.20
N LYS A 170 -5.44 21.58 20.94
CA LYS A 170 -5.27 21.35 22.38
C LYS A 170 -6.52 21.75 23.18
N ASN A 171 -7.10 22.92 22.86
CA ASN A 171 -8.33 23.39 23.49
C ASN A 171 -9.51 22.46 23.15
N SER A 172 -9.64 22.00 21.90
CA SER A 172 -10.67 21.03 21.50
C SER A 172 -10.56 19.73 22.31
N LEU A 173 -9.35 19.20 22.54
CA LEU A 173 -9.17 18.00 23.36
C LEU A 173 -9.61 18.22 24.80
N ARG A 174 -9.30 19.40 25.40
CA ARG A 174 -9.66 19.74 26.75
C ARG A 174 -11.18 19.98 26.90
N ASP A 175 -11.78 20.73 25.97
CA ASP A 175 -13.18 21.13 26.03
C ASP A 175 -14.12 19.91 25.79
N ASN A 176 -13.66 18.91 25.06
CA ASN A 176 -14.36 17.64 24.93
C ASN A 176 -14.11 16.66 26.09
N GLY A 177 -13.39 17.05 27.14
CA GLY A 177 -13.15 16.22 28.32
C GLY A 177 -12.42 14.92 28.04
N ILE A 178 -11.49 14.93 27.06
CA ILE A 178 -10.78 13.75 26.63
C ILE A 178 -9.81 13.28 27.73
N GLU A 179 -9.81 11.98 27.99
CA GLU A 179 -8.88 11.36 28.92
C GLU A 179 -7.42 11.67 28.57
N GLU A 180 -6.59 11.92 29.59
CA GLU A 180 -5.20 12.37 29.43
C GLU A 180 -4.36 11.42 28.56
N SER A 181 -4.53 10.11 28.72
CA SER A 181 -3.85 9.10 27.91
C SER A 181 -4.15 9.22 26.41
N MET A 182 -5.44 9.41 26.08
CA MET A 182 -5.92 9.60 24.73
C MET A 182 -5.49 10.94 24.15
N ALA A 183 -5.55 12.01 24.95
CA ALA A 183 -5.07 13.33 24.54
C ALA A 183 -3.57 13.29 24.20
N LYS A 184 -2.75 12.63 25.02
CA LYS A 184 -1.32 12.43 24.75
C LYS A 184 -1.07 11.65 23.46
N MET A 185 -1.87 10.60 23.19
CA MET A 185 -1.75 9.83 21.95
C MET A 185 -2.09 10.68 20.71
N LEU A 186 -3.18 11.45 20.76
CA LEU A 186 -3.60 12.32 19.65
C LEU A 186 -2.60 13.45 19.40
N LEU A 187 -2.04 14.04 20.46
CA LEU A 187 -0.97 15.03 20.37
C LEU A 187 0.32 14.41 19.79
N GLY A 188 0.68 13.19 20.19
CA GLY A 188 1.78 12.44 19.61
C GLY A 188 1.59 12.16 18.13
N SER A 189 0.38 11.76 17.75
CA SER A 189 0.00 11.54 16.34
C SER A 189 0.10 12.82 15.52
N SER A 190 -0.38 13.95 16.05
CA SER A 190 -0.28 15.24 15.38
C SER A 190 1.18 15.69 15.18
N TYR A 191 2.06 15.43 16.15
CA TYR A 191 3.50 15.68 16.02
C TYR A 191 4.12 14.87 14.88
N VAL A 192 3.82 13.56 14.79
CA VAL A 192 4.29 12.70 13.70
C VAL A 192 3.78 13.21 12.36
N LEU A 193 2.48 13.52 12.24
CA LEU A 193 1.88 14.02 11.01
C LEU A 193 2.47 15.36 10.58
N CYS A 194 2.80 16.26 11.50
CA CYS A 194 3.51 17.50 11.21
C CYS A 194 4.82 17.26 10.43
N GLY A 195 5.51 16.15 10.66
CA GLY A 195 6.71 15.76 9.91
C GLY A 195 6.48 15.49 8.42
N LEU A 196 5.21 15.34 7.96
CA LEU A 196 4.89 15.28 6.52
C LEU A 196 5.00 16.64 5.83
N ARG A 197 4.81 17.73 6.57
CA ARG A 197 4.61 19.07 5.99
C ARG A 197 5.62 20.11 6.43
N TYR A 198 6.13 19.99 7.64
CA TYR A 198 6.98 21.01 8.27
C TYR A 198 8.40 20.48 8.53
N GLU A 199 9.33 21.42 8.62
CA GLU A 199 10.70 21.11 9.05
C GLU A 199 10.73 20.68 10.52
N LYS A 200 11.56 19.66 10.81
CA LYS A 200 11.67 19.04 12.13
C LYS A 200 11.97 20.07 13.25
N ALA A 201 12.83 21.05 12.97
CA ALA A 201 13.18 22.10 13.94
C ALA A 201 11.97 22.98 14.30
N ARG A 202 11.17 23.39 13.29
CA ARG A 202 9.93 24.19 13.50
C ARG A 202 8.92 23.41 14.33
N VAL A 203 8.68 22.14 13.99
CA VAL A 203 7.73 21.30 14.77
C VAL A 203 8.19 21.17 16.21
N ALA A 204 9.44 20.80 16.45
CA ALA A 204 9.99 20.64 17.80
C ALA A 204 9.92 21.94 18.63
N GLU A 205 10.17 23.10 18.00
CA GLU A 205 10.08 24.39 18.68
C GLU A 205 8.63 24.76 19.05
N THR A 206 7.68 24.59 18.10
CA THR A 206 6.25 24.88 18.34
C THR A 206 5.70 24.02 19.48
N TYR A 207 5.94 22.72 19.47
CA TYR A 207 5.46 21.81 20.52
C TYR A 207 6.12 22.07 21.87
N ARG A 208 7.40 22.48 21.90
CA ARG A 208 8.09 22.88 23.14
C ARG A 208 7.53 24.17 23.73
N ARG A 209 7.30 25.20 22.92
CA ARG A 209 6.73 26.49 23.37
C ARG A 209 5.37 26.34 24.04
N LEU A 210 4.57 25.39 23.58
CA LEU A 210 3.23 25.12 24.15
C LEU A 210 3.27 24.18 25.36
N ASN A 211 4.42 24.04 26.01
CA ASN A 211 4.62 23.17 27.19
C ASN A 211 4.12 21.73 26.95
N MET A 212 4.19 21.29 25.72
CA MET A 212 3.94 19.90 25.36
C MET A 212 5.24 19.12 25.53
N LEU A 213 5.57 18.79 26.78
CA LEU A 213 6.71 17.94 27.10
C LEU A 213 6.43 16.52 26.60
N MET A 214 6.77 16.29 25.33
CA MET A 214 6.65 14.97 24.68
C MET A 214 7.66 13.96 25.26
N GLU A 215 8.71 14.46 25.95
CA GLU A 215 9.77 13.63 26.54
C GLU A 215 9.29 12.77 27.71
N GLU A 216 8.22 13.19 28.43
CA GLU A 216 7.61 12.40 29.51
C GLU A 216 6.40 11.56 29.06
N SER A 217 6.03 11.62 27.79
CA SER A 217 4.95 10.80 27.26
C SER A 217 5.44 9.38 26.99
N THR A 218 5.31 8.49 27.98
CA THR A 218 5.47 7.04 27.80
C THR A 218 4.66 6.51 26.64
N THR A 219 3.55 7.15 26.30
CA THR A 219 2.68 6.81 25.16
C THR A 219 3.31 7.21 23.82
N TYR A 220 4.02 8.34 23.72
CA TYR A 220 4.76 8.69 22.50
C TYR A 220 5.92 7.73 22.27
N GLN A 221 6.65 7.40 23.31
CA GLN A 221 7.70 6.38 23.27
C GLN A 221 7.11 5.01 22.90
N ALA A 222 5.96 4.63 23.48
CA ALA A 222 5.28 3.37 23.18
C ALA A 222 4.75 3.33 21.73
N ILE A 223 4.18 4.43 21.20
CA ILE A 223 3.76 4.50 19.78
C ILE A 223 4.94 4.41 18.83
N LEU A 224 6.07 5.06 19.14
CA LEU A 224 7.29 4.93 18.35
C LEU A 224 7.85 3.50 18.41
N GLU A 225 7.84 2.89 19.59
CA GLU A 225 8.34 1.53 19.80
C GLU A 225 7.39 0.49 19.18
N GLU A 226 6.08 0.63 19.35
CA GLU A 226 5.08 -0.22 18.71
C GLU A 226 5.10 -0.07 17.18
N GLY A 227 5.22 1.15 16.66
CA GLY A 227 5.42 1.41 15.24
C GLY A 227 6.72 0.82 14.72
N HIS A 228 7.80 0.86 15.53
CA HIS A 228 9.08 0.25 15.20
C HIS A 228 8.99 -1.29 15.20
N ILE A 229 8.34 -1.87 16.20
CA ILE A 229 8.14 -3.32 16.33
C ILE A 229 7.22 -3.84 15.22
N LYS A 230 6.07 -3.20 14.99
CA LYS A 230 5.15 -3.57 13.89
C LYS A 230 5.82 -3.42 12.53
N GLY A 231 6.48 -2.29 12.27
CA GLY A 231 7.23 -2.06 11.03
C GLY A 231 8.36 -3.06 10.82
N HIS A 232 9.10 -3.41 11.87
CA HIS A 232 10.14 -4.42 11.82
C HIS A 232 9.57 -5.82 11.57
N THR A 233 8.49 -6.19 12.26
CA THR A 233 7.84 -7.51 12.11
C THR A 233 7.20 -7.66 10.73
N GLN A 234 6.51 -6.63 10.23
CA GLN A 234 5.95 -6.63 8.87
C GLN A 234 7.04 -6.66 7.81
N GLY A 235 8.11 -5.85 7.98
CA GLY A 235 9.26 -5.86 7.08
C GLY A 235 9.97 -7.21 7.04
N LEU A 236 10.11 -7.85 8.20
CA LEU A 236 10.69 -9.19 8.31
C LEU A 236 9.80 -10.25 7.62
N THR A 237 8.49 -10.20 7.88
CA THR A 237 7.52 -11.13 7.29
C THR A 237 7.44 -10.95 5.77
N GLN A 238 7.36 -9.71 5.28
CA GLN A 238 7.36 -9.42 3.85
C GLN A 238 8.68 -9.83 3.18
N GLY A 239 9.81 -9.51 3.81
CA GLY A 239 11.13 -9.90 3.32
C GLY A 239 11.31 -11.42 3.28
N LEU A 240 10.84 -12.12 4.32
CA LEU A 240 10.88 -13.59 4.38
C LEU A 240 9.98 -14.21 3.31
N THR A 241 8.74 -13.71 3.16
CA THR A 241 7.79 -14.21 2.15
C THR A 241 8.28 -13.96 0.74
N GLN A 242 8.78 -12.75 0.46
CA GLN A 242 9.36 -12.41 -0.85
C GLN A 242 10.61 -13.24 -1.13
N GLY A 243 11.51 -13.37 -0.17
CA GLY A 243 12.71 -14.17 -0.29
C GLY A 243 12.41 -15.66 -0.50
N LEU A 244 11.43 -16.21 0.24
CA LEU A 244 11.00 -17.59 0.08
C LEU A 244 10.37 -17.83 -1.29
N THR A 245 9.46 -16.93 -1.73
CA THR A 245 8.79 -17.05 -3.03
C THR A 245 9.78 -16.92 -4.18
N GLN A 246 10.69 -15.95 -4.12
CA GLN A 246 11.73 -15.78 -5.12
C GLN A 246 12.70 -16.97 -5.14
N GLY A 247 13.16 -17.41 -3.96
CA GLY A 247 14.05 -18.57 -3.84
C GLY A 247 13.39 -19.86 -4.34
N LEU A 248 12.12 -20.09 -4.02
CA LEU A 248 11.37 -21.25 -4.50
C LEU A 248 11.19 -21.21 -6.02
N THR A 249 10.81 -20.06 -6.59
CA THR A 249 10.62 -19.90 -8.03
C THR A 249 11.94 -20.10 -8.78
N GLN A 250 13.03 -19.48 -8.30
CA GLN A 250 14.36 -19.64 -8.89
C GLN A 250 14.86 -21.07 -8.77
N GLY A 251 14.70 -21.68 -7.58
CA GLY A 251 15.10 -23.08 -7.35
C GLY A 251 14.34 -24.07 -8.22
N LEU A 252 13.02 -23.89 -8.39
CA LEU A 252 12.20 -24.72 -9.28
C LEU A 252 12.62 -24.57 -10.75
N THR A 253 12.83 -23.34 -11.21
CA THR A 253 13.27 -23.07 -12.59
C THR A 253 14.66 -23.66 -12.83
N GLN A 254 15.60 -23.45 -11.93
CA GLN A 254 16.95 -23.98 -12.02
C GLN A 254 16.94 -25.52 -11.99
N GLY A 255 16.22 -26.14 -11.06
CA GLY A 255 16.10 -27.58 -10.96
C GLY A 255 15.45 -28.20 -12.19
N ARG A 256 14.45 -27.52 -12.80
CA ARG A 256 13.83 -27.97 -14.05
C ARG A 256 14.82 -27.90 -15.24
N CYS A 257 15.57 -26.81 -15.35
CA CYS A 257 16.61 -26.70 -16.36
C CYS A 257 17.71 -27.77 -16.21
N GLU A 258 18.15 -28.04 -14.98
CA GLU A 258 19.12 -29.09 -14.68
C GLU A 258 18.59 -30.50 -15.03
N GLY A 259 17.30 -30.73 -14.69
CA GLY A 259 16.61 -31.98 -15.07
C GLY A 259 16.55 -32.19 -16.58
N LEU A 260 16.15 -31.17 -17.34
CA LEU A 260 16.10 -31.22 -18.81
C LEU A 260 17.49 -31.48 -19.42
N ARG A 261 18.51 -30.75 -18.94
CA ARG A 261 19.91 -30.99 -19.40
C ARG A 261 20.38 -32.41 -19.13
N SER A 262 20.06 -32.96 -17.95
CA SER A 262 20.38 -34.35 -17.61
C SER A 262 19.68 -35.35 -18.53
N VAL A 263 18.42 -35.11 -18.88
CA VAL A 263 17.67 -35.94 -19.83
C VAL A 263 18.29 -35.86 -21.22
N ILE A 264 18.60 -34.66 -21.74
CA ILE A 264 19.25 -34.46 -23.04
C ILE A 264 20.59 -35.19 -23.10
N LEU A 265 21.45 -34.98 -22.09
CA LEU A 265 22.76 -35.66 -22.04
C LEU A 265 22.62 -37.17 -22.01
N ARG A 266 21.75 -37.70 -21.16
CA ARG A 266 21.56 -39.15 -21.03
C ARG A 266 20.99 -39.80 -22.31
N GLN A 267 19.96 -39.19 -22.87
CA GLN A 267 19.34 -39.72 -24.10
C GLN A 267 20.22 -39.53 -25.34
N GLY A 268 20.83 -38.33 -25.47
CA GLY A 268 21.76 -38.01 -26.54
C GLY A 268 22.99 -38.91 -26.52
N THR A 269 23.58 -39.16 -25.33
CA THR A 269 24.71 -40.09 -25.20
C THR A 269 24.34 -41.51 -25.62
N LYS A 270 23.12 -41.95 -25.25
CA LYS A 270 22.64 -43.27 -25.65
C LYS A 270 22.44 -43.40 -27.18
N ARG A 271 22.06 -42.31 -27.84
CA ARG A 271 21.70 -42.31 -29.27
C ARG A 271 22.86 -41.92 -30.17
N PHE A 272 23.68 -40.95 -29.78
CA PHE A 272 24.73 -40.34 -30.61
C PHE A 272 26.15 -40.60 -30.09
N GLY A 273 26.29 -41.26 -28.92
CA GLY A 273 27.57 -41.37 -28.21
C GLY A 273 27.86 -40.14 -27.35
N SER A 274 29.03 -40.10 -26.72
CA SER A 274 29.42 -39.00 -25.85
C SER A 274 29.53 -37.67 -26.60
N PRO A 275 28.98 -36.56 -26.09
CA PRO A 275 29.09 -35.25 -26.70
C PRO A 275 30.56 -34.76 -26.69
N SER A 276 30.90 -33.87 -27.62
CA SER A 276 32.17 -33.14 -27.57
C SER A 276 32.23 -32.21 -26.34
N ALA A 277 33.43 -31.83 -25.91
CA ALA A 277 33.59 -30.91 -24.79
C ALA A 277 32.91 -29.54 -25.03
N VAL A 278 32.84 -29.12 -26.30
CA VAL A 278 32.18 -27.88 -26.72
C VAL A 278 30.65 -27.98 -26.50
N ILE A 279 30.03 -29.02 -27.02
CA ILE A 279 28.60 -29.28 -26.90
C ILE A 279 28.18 -29.46 -25.43
N ALA A 280 28.97 -30.22 -24.68
CA ALA A 280 28.71 -30.40 -23.23
C ALA A 280 28.74 -29.09 -22.47
N LYS A 281 29.67 -28.19 -22.78
CA LYS A 281 29.76 -26.85 -22.14
C LYS A 281 28.62 -25.95 -22.56
N GLU A 282 28.26 -25.94 -23.84
CA GLU A 282 27.13 -25.16 -24.36
C GLU A 282 25.82 -25.60 -23.75
N LEU A 283 25.53 -26.87 -23.66
CA LEU A 283 24.35 -27.42 -23.02
C LEU A 283 24.34 -27.08 -21.52
N GLN A 284 25.48 -27.09 -20.85
CA GLN A 284 25.60 -26.74 -19.43
C GLN A 284 25.31 -25.27 -19.16
N SER A 285 25.65 -24.37 -20.10
CA SER A 285 25.40 -22.93 -19.99
C SER A 285 23.99 -22.50 -20.42
N GLN A 286 23.23 -23.37 -21.09
CA GLN A 286 21.89 -23.06 -21.54
C GLN A 286 20.92 -22.93 -20.34
N THR A 287 20.33 -21.75 -20.16
CA THR A 287 19.39 -21.41 -19.05
C THR A 287 17.96 -21.19 -19.54
N ASP A 288 17.74 -21.09 -20.83
CA ASP A 288 16.40 -20.93 -21.40
C ASP A 288 15.67 -22.29 -21.39
N MET A 289 14.58 -22.33 -20.63
CA MET A 289 13.77 -23.54 -20.44
C MET A 289 13.07 -23.94 -21.73
N GLY A 290 12.60 -22.99 -22.54
CA GLY A 290 11.94 -23.25 -23.80
C GLY A 290 12.90 -23.91 -24.81
N GLN A 291 14.13 -23.42 -24.86
CA GLN A 291 15.19 -24.04 -25.69
C GLN A 291 15.53 -25.46 -25.23
N LEU A 292 15.61 -25.68 -23.91
CA LEU A 292 15.88 -27.04 -23.40
C LEU A 292 14.71 -27.99 -23.65
N GLU A 293 13.46 -27.56 -23.56
CA GLU A 293 12.29 -28.36 -23.90
C GLU A 293 12.29 -28.72 -25.39
N LEU A 294 12.60 -27.76 -26.28
CA LEU A 294 12.75 -28.00 -27.72
C LEU A 294 13.84 -29.03 -28.03
N LEU A 295 14.99 -28.95 -27.35
CA LEU A 295 16.06 -29.94 -27.52
C LEU A 295 15.64 -31.34 -27.06
N VAL A 296 14.83 -31.47 -26.01
CA VAL A 296 14.28 -32.76 -25.56
C VAL A 296 13.37 -33.36 -26.64
N GLU A 297 12.51 -32.57 -27.28
CA GLU A 297 11.63 -33.02 -28.34
C GLU A 297 12.42 -33.45 -29.57
N ARG A 298 13.38 -32.64 -30.01
CA ARG A 298 14.20 -32.89 -31.21
C ARG A 298 15.17 -34.05 -31.07
N ILE A 299 15.49 -34.48 -29.85
CA ILE A 299 16.43 -35.58 -29.65
C ILE A 299 15.97 -36.87 -30.32
N LEU A 300 14.68 -37.04 -30.61
CA LEU A 300 14.09 -38.18 -31.27
C LEU A 300 14.38 -38.16 -32.78
N ASP A 301 14.47 -37.00 -33.40
CA ASP A 301 14.56 -36.82 -34.84
C ASP A 301 15.98 -36.46 -35.31
N ALA A 302 16.81 -35.87 -34.47
CA ALA A 302 18.16 -35.45 -34.78
C ALA A 302 19.07 -36.62 -35.18
N SER A 303 19.96 -36.39 -36.15
CA SER A 303 20.93 -37.35 -36.66
C SER A 303 22.23 -37.41 -35.84
N GLY A 304 22.49 -36.42 -34.98
CA GLY A 304 23.67 -36.31 -34.13
C GLY A 304 23.66 -35.08 -33.24
N TRP A 305 24.70 -34.91 -32.42
CA TRP A 305 24.83 -33.79 -31.51
C TRP A 305 24.87 -32.42 -32.20
N ASP A 306 25.60 -32.32 -33.33
CA ASP A 306 25.70 -31.06 -34.08
C ASP A 306 24.36 -30.68 -34.71
N ASP A 307 23.61 -31.63 -35.21
CA ASP A 307 22.27 -31.44 -35.77
C ASP A 307 21.26 -31.04 -34.65
N LEU A 308 21.37 -31.66 -33.49
CA LEU A 308 20.55 -31.32 -32.33
C LEU A 308 20.75 -29.85 -31.88
N MET A 309 22.01 -29.40 -31.86
CA MET A 309 22.37 -28.05 -31.37
C MET A 309 22.26 -26.96 -32.45
N ALA A 310 22.24 -27.31 -33.75
CA ALA A 310 22.23 -26.36 -34.88
C ALA A 310 20.93 -25.52 -35.00
N ALA A 311 19.94 -25.71 -34.16
CA ALA A 311 18.63 -25.06 -34.23
C ALA A 311 18.35 -24.09 -33.06
N GLY A 312 19.41 -23.50 -32.50
CA GLY A 312 19.34 -22.44 -31.49
C GLY A 312 19.37 -21.04 -32.12
#